data_7c6864914cee4aac2920a9d2d164d568
#
_entry.id   7c6864914cee4aac2920a9d2d164d568
#
_cell.length_a   1.000
_cell.length_b   1.000
_cell.length_c   1.000
_cell.angle_alpha   90.00
_cell.angle_beta   90.00
_cell.angle_gamma   90.00
#
_symmetry.space_group_name_H-M   'P 1'
#
loop_
_entity.id
_entity.type
_entity.pdbx_description
1 polymer ?
#
loop_
_entity_poly.entity_id
_entity_poly.type
_entity_poly.pdbx_seq_one_letter_code
_entity_poly.pdbx_strand_id
1 'polypeptide(L)'
;MNVRFQINRAIEFYKKNGFFKTIKKILSKIRNRIFTSSKQIKLDKQENENYKIWIKNNEPDDKEIEEQRNYKFEYEPKISIIVPMYNTKEKYLKELIDSIINQTYKNWELCLSDGSDEKKDYVERLVNADERIKYKFLNANKGISENSNEALKLATGDYIALLDHDDILPA
;
A
#
# COMPACT_ATOMS: atom_id res chain seq x y z
N MET A 1 25.22 -0.67 -1.58
CA MET A 1 26.56 -1.15 -1.11
C MET A 1 27.59 -0.80 -2.17
N ASN A 2 28.66 -0.04 -1.78
CA ASN A 2 29.57 0.63 -2.72
C ASN A 2 30.42 -0.37 -3.53
N VAL A 3 30.28 -0.38 -4.86
CA VAL A 3 31.01 -1.25 -5.80
C VAL A 3 32.53 -1.15 -5.63
N ARG A 4 33.03 0.05 -5.38
CA ARG A 4 34.46 0.33 -5.15
C ARG A 4 35.02 -0.42 -3.94
N PHE A 5 34.25 -0.53 -2.85
CA PHE A 5 34.63 -1.30 -1.67
C PHE A 5 34.71 -2.81 -1.95
N GLN A 6 33.84 -3.34 -2.78
CA GLN A 6 33.87 -4.77 -3.15
C GLN A 6 35.04 -5.11 -4.06
N ILE A 7 35.37 -4.22 -5.01
CA ILE A 7 36.53 -4.39 -5.89
C ILE A 7 37.83 -4.40 -5.06
N ASN A 8 38.00 -3.49 -4.14
CA ASN A 8 39.20 -3.42 -3.29
C ASN A 8 39.36 -4.69 -2.46
N ARG A 9 38.30 -5.23 -1.87
CA ARG A 9 38.33 -6.50 -1.13
C ARG A 9 38.71 -7.70 -2.02
N ALA A 10 38.29 -7.71 -3.27
CA ALA A 10 38.65 -8.73 -4.24
C ALA A 10 40.15 -8.66 -4.62
N ILE A 11 40.69 -7.45 -4.80
CA ILE A 11 42.08 -7.20 -5.10
C ILE A 11 42.99 -7.62 -3.93
N GLU A 12 42.64 -7.29 -2.68
CA GLU A 12 43.36 -7.70 -1.48
C GLU A 12 43.38 -9.22 -1.33
N PHE A 13 42.22 -9.85 -1.54
CA PHE A 13 42.12 -11.31 -1.47
C PHE A 13 42.95 -11.99 -2.57
N TYR A 14 43.00 -11.42 -3.78
CA TYR A 14 43.84 -11.87 -4.89
C TYR A 14 45.34 -11.81 -4.53
N LYS A 15 45.81 -10.67 -4.01
CA LYS A 15 47.20 -10.48 -3.58
C LYS A 15 47.62 -11.50 -2.53
N LYS A 16 46.70 -11.86 -1.62
CA LYS A 16 47.00 -12.81 -0.51
C LYS A 16 46.87 -14.27 -0.91
N ASN A 17 45.98 -14.66 -1.83
CA ASN A 17 45.57 -16.04 -2.05
C ASN A 17 45.77 -16.55 -3.48
N GLY A 18 46.19 -15.70 -4.42
CA GLY A 18 46.41 -16.02 -5.83
C GLY A 18 45.10 -16.14 -6.65
N PHE A 19 45.31 -16.28 -7.96
CA PHE A 19 44.27 -16.23 -8.97
C PHE A 19 43.17 -17.30 -8.81
N PHE A 20 43.54 -18.55 -8.69
CA PHE A 20 42.56 -19.65 -8.63
C PHE A 20 41.65 -19.61 -7.39
N LYS A 21 42.16 -19.24 -6.23
CA LYS A 21 41.35 -19.12 -5.01
C LYS A 21 40.41 -17.92 -5.10
N THR A 22 40.84 -16.82 -5.72
CA THR A 22 40.01 -15.62 -5.92
C THR A 22 38.86 -15.91 -6.86
N ILE A 23 39.11 -16.57 -8.01
CA ILE A 23 38.07 -16.98 -8.95
C ILE A 23 37.06 -17.94 -8.28
N LYS A 24 37.54 -18.96 -7.58
CA LYS A 24 36.69 -19.92 -6.86
C LYS A 24 35.76 -19.21 -5.86
N LYS A 25 36.26 -18.21 -5.14
CA LYS A 25 35.47 -17.41 -4.19
C LYS A 25 34.46 -16.51 -4.89
N ILE A 26 34.79 -15.90 -6.05
CA ILE A 26 33.86 -15.11 -6.85
C ILE A 26 32.75 -16.01 -7.40
N LEU A 27 33.11 -17.14 -8.01
CA LEU A 27 32.12 -18.07 -8.57
C LEU A 27 31.17 -18.65 -7.50
N SER A 28 31.68 -18.95 -6.30
CA SER A 28 30.86 -19.43 -5.18
C SER A 28 29.83 -18.37 -4.73
N LYS A 29 30.24 -17.08 -4.69
CA LYS A 29 29.31 -15.97 -4.35
C LYS A 29 28.24 -15.79 -5.42
N ILE A 30 28.61 -15.83 -6.71
CA ILE A 30 27.67 -15.73 -7.82
C ILE A 30 26.68 -16.91 -7.77
N ARG A 31 27.18 -18.14 -7.61
CA ARG A 31 26.32 -19.33 -7.49
C ARG A 31 25.33 -19.22 -6.33
N ASN A 32 25.81 -18.82 -5.14
CA ASN A 32 24.95 -18.65 -3.97
C ASN A 32 23.88 -17.57 -4.20
N ARG A 33 24.25 -16.44 -4.83
CA ARG A 33 23.30 -15.36 -5.14
C ARG A 33 22.21 -15.81 -6.12
N ILE A 34 22.59 -16.56 -7.17
CA ILE A 34 21.64 -17.13 -8.14
C ILE A 34 20.72 -18.13 -7.45
N PHE A 35 21.28 -19.03 -6.63
CA PHE A 35 20.49 -20.03 -5.91
C PHE A 35 19.51 -19.42 -4.92
N THR A 36 19.94 -18.40 -4.14
CA THR A 36 19.05 -17.68 -3.22
C THR A 36 17.95 -16.95 -3.97
N SER A 37 18.27 -16.28 -5.09
CA SER A 37 17.28 -15.60 -5.92
C SER A 37 16.24 -16.57 -6.51
N SER A 38 16.70 -17.73 -7.02
CA SER A 38 15.78 -18.75 -7.57
C SER A 38 14.88 -19.37 -6.50
N LYS A 39 15.38 -19.55 -5.28
CA LYS A 39 14.58 -20.02 -4.14
C LYS A 39 13.54 -18.99 -3.76
N GLN A 40 13.91 -17.70 -3.68
CA GLN A 40 12.98 -16.61 -3.36
C GLN A 40 11.85 -16.52 -4.39
N ILE A 41 12.17 -16.54 -5.69
CA ILE A 41 11.16 -16.52 -6.76
C ILE A 41 10.17 -17.69 -6.65
N LYS A 42 10.64 -18.88 -6.22
CA LYS A 42 9.76 -20.03 -6.01
C LYS A 42 8.84 -19.84 -4.81
N LEU A 43 9.36 -19.29 -3.70
CA LEU A 43 8.58 -18.96 -2.51
C LEU A 43 7.51 -17.91 -2.83
N ASP A 44 7.91 -16.83 -3.49
CA ASP A 44 6.98 -15.74 -3.88
C ASP A 44 5.84 -16.26 -4.79
N LYS A 45 6.16 -17.20 -5.71
CA LYS A 45 5.13 -17.85 -6.53
C LYS A 45 4.18 -18.71 -5.70
N GLN A 46 4.72 -19.50 -4.77
CA GLN A 46 3.91 -20.34 -3.90
C GLN A 46 3.01 -19.50 -2.98
N GLU A 47 3.54 -18.42 -2.42
CA GLU A 47 2.78 -17.48 -1.60
C GLU A 47 1.65 -16.82 -2.40
N ASN A 48 1.92 -16.38 -3.63
CA ASN A 48 0.90 -15.83 -4.54
C ASN A 48 -0.22 -16.83 -4.86
N GLU A 49 0.11 -18.10 -5.12
CA GLU A 49 -0.91 -19.12 -5.38
C GLU A 49 -1.74 -19.43 -4.11
N ASN A 50 -1.09 -19.51 -2.95
CA ASN A 50 -1.78 -19.69 -1.68
C ASN A 50 -2.71 -18.50 -1.38
N TYR A 51 -2.27 -17.28 -1.66
CA TYR A 51 -3.08 -16.07 -1.48
C TYR A 51 -4.31 -16.05 -2.41
N LYS A 52 -4.17 -16.44 -3.67
CA LYS A 52 -5.32 -16.59 -4.58
C LYS A 52 -6.35 -17.63 -4.10
N ILE A 53 -5.86 -18.74 -3.55
CA ILE A 53 -6.75 -19.78 -2.97
C ILE A 53 -7.45 -19.21 -1.73
N TRP A 54 -6.72 -18.45 -0.91
CA TRP A 54 -7.29 -17.81 0.27
C TRP A 54 -8.39 -16.82 -0.10
N ILE A 55 -8.12 -15.91 -1.06
CA ILE A 55 -9.12 -14.96 -1.60
C ILE A 55 -10.38 -15.70 -2.00
N LYS A 56 -10.24 -16.71 -2.88
CA LYS A 56 -11.38 -17.48 -3.39
C LYS A 56 -12.23 -18.12 -2.29
N ASN A 57 -11.63 -18.45 -1.15
CA ASN A 57 -12.32 -19.15 -0.06
C ASN A 57 -12.82 -18.21 1.05
N ASN A 58 -12.39 -16.95 1.06
CA ASN A 58 -12.64 -16.03 2.17
C ASN A 58 -13.25 -14.68 1.74
N GLU A 59 -13.12 -14.30 0.48
CA GLU A 59 -13.84 -13.13 -0.04
C GLU A 59 -15.23 -13.51 -0.50
N PRO A 60 -16.23 -12.64 -0.31
CA PRO A 60 -17.61 -12.92 -0.69
C PRO A 60 -17.74 -13.07 -2.20
N ASP A 61 -18.57 -14.01 -2.64
CA ASP A 61 -18.94 -14.15 -4.04
C ASP A 61 -19.97 -13.08 -4.46
N ASP A 62 -20.26 -13.01 -5.76
CA ASP A 62 -21.19 -12.00 -6.32
C ASP A 62 -22.59 -12.07 -5.69
N LYS A 63 -23.05 -13.26 -5.28
CA LYS A 63 -24.33 -13.46 -4.64
C LYS A 63 -24.31 -12.93 -3.21
N GLU A 64 -23.26 -13.23 -2.45
CA GLU A 64 -23.07 -12.72 -1.10
C GLU A 64 -22.93 -11.19 -1.08
N ILE A 65 -22.22 -10.61 -2.06
CA ILE A 65 -22.13 -9.17 -2.24
C ILE A 65 -23.51 -8.55 -2.49
N GLU A 66 -24.33 -9.18 -3.33
CA GLU A 66 -25.68 -8.68 -3.60
C GLU A 66 -26.60 -8.83 -2.37
N GLU A 67 -26.49 -9.90 -1.61
CA GLU A 67 -27.19 -10.07 -0.33
C GLU A 67 -26.77 -8.99 0.68
N GLN A 68 -25.47 -8.68 0.80
CA GLN A 68 -24.96 -7.61 1.65
C GLN A 68 -25.51 -6.22 1.24
N ARG A 69 -25.57 -5.93 -0.05
CA ARG A 69 -26.10 -4.65 -0.56
C ARG A 69 -27.58 -4.44 -0.24
N ASN A 70 -28.34 -5.52 -0.18
CA ASN A 70 -29.77 -5.50 0.10
C ASN A 70 -30.10 -5.67 1.59
N TYR A 71 -29.08 -5.96 2.41
CA TYR A 71 -29.27 -6.15 3.84
C TYR A 71 -29.64 -4.81 4.52
N LYS A 72 -30.67 -4.86 5.36
CA LYS A 72 -31.11 -3.71 6.15
C LYS A 72 -30.70 -3.88 7.59
N PHE A 73 -29.86 -2.99 8.04
CA PHE A 73 -29.42 -2.96 9.44
C PHE A 73 -30.49 -2.25 10.29
N GLU A 74 -30.69 -2.70 11.52
CA GLU A 74 -31.51 -1.99 12.49
C GLU A 74 -30.84 -0.70 12.99
N TYR A 75 -29.52 -0.69 12.99
CA TYR A 75 -28.67 0.46 13.32
C TYR A 75 -27.59 0.61 12.26
N GLU A 76 -27.55 1.76 11.65
CA GLU A 76 -26.60 2.09 10.56
C GLU A 76 -25.67 3.24 10.99
N PRO A 77 -24.64 2.97 11.81
CA PRO A 77 -23.72 4.01 12.26
C PRO A 77 -22.90 4.56 11.09
N LYS A 78 -22.65 5.86 11.12
CA LYS A 78 -21.78 6.49 10.12
C LYS A 78 -20.33 6.18 10.42
N ILE A 79 -19.58 5.70 9.41
CA ILE A 79 -18.16 5.39 9.51
C ILE A 79 -17.35 6.49 8.83
N SER A 80 -16.46 7.16 9.57
CA SER A 80 -15.49 8.09 9.00
C SER A 80 -14.19 7.35 8.71
N ILE A 81 -13.84 7.22 7.43
CA ILE A 81 -12.58 6.65 6.99
C ILE A 81 -11.57 7.79 6.89
N ILE A 82 -10.52 7.78 7.72
CA ILE A 82 -9.50 8.83 7.73
C ILE A 82 -8.24 8.34 7.01
N VAL A 83 -7.76 9.15 6.06
CA VAL A 83 -6.61 8.83 5.21
C VAL A 83 -5.65 10.01 5.19
N PRO A 84 -4.49 9.89 5.84
CA PRO A 84 -3.40 10.85 5.67
C PRO A 84 -2.69 10.61 4.35
N MET A 85 -2.50 11.68 3.57
CA MET A 85 -1.86 11.62 2.25
C MET A 85 -0.54 12.39 2.25
N TYR A 86 0.44 11.89 1.49
CA TYR A 86 1.67 12.59 1.17
C TYR A 86 2.22 12.15 -0.19
N ASN A 87 2.24 13.06 -1.15
CA ASN A 87 2.71 12.80 -2.53
C ASN A 87 2.10 11.55 -3.17
N THR A 88 0.84 11.24 -2.85
CA THR A 88 0.10 10.09 -3.35
C THR A 88 -0.06 10.17 -4.86
N LYS A 89 0.26 9.11 -5.58
CA LYS A 89 0.09 9.07 -7.04
C LYS A 89 -1.39 8.95 -7.40
N GLU A 90 -1.78 9.57 -8.52
CA GLU A 90 -3.16 9.56 -9.03
C GLU A 90 -3.76 8.14 -9.09
N LYS A 91 -2.97 7.17 -9.59
CA LYS A 91 -3.41 5.77 -9.68
C LYS A 91 -3.86 5.22 -8.31
N TYR A 92 -3.05 5.38 -7.28
CA TYR A 92 -3.34 4.82 -5.95
C TYR A 92 -4.52 5.53 -5.29
N LEU A 93 -4.57 6.86 -5.39
CA LEU A 93 -5.71 7.61 -4.86
C LEU A 93 -7.03 7.22 -5.55
N LYS A 94 -6.99 7.00 -6.86
CA LYS A 94 -8.17 6.54 -7.60
C LYS A 94 -8.59 5.14 -7.17
N GLU A 95 -7.66 4.18 -7.07
CA GLU A 95 -7.93 2.81 -6.64
C GLU A 95 -8.50 2.77 -5.21
N LEU A 96 -7.96 3.58 -4.29
CA LEU A 96 -8.49 3.74 -2.93
C LEU A 96 -9.93 4.26 -2.95
N ILE A 97 -10.19 5.38 -3.63
CA ILE A 97 -11.53 5.99 -3.69
C ILE A 97 -12.53 5.02 -4.33
N ASP A 98 -12.18 4.40 -5.45
CA ASP A 98 -13.02 3.42 -6.13
C ASP A 98 -13.36 2.24 -5.19
N SER A 99 -12.40 1.76 -4.40
CA SER A 99 -12.61 0.66 -3.45
C SER A 99 -13.60 1.01 -2.34
N ILE A 100 -13.58 2.26 -1.86
CA ILE A 100 -14.50 2.76 -0.83
C ILE A 100 -15.90 2.98 -1.40
N ILE A 101 -16.02 3.56 -2.59
CA ILE A 101 -17.31 3.77 -3.27
C ILE A 101 -18.02 2.43 -3.53
N ASN A 102 -17.25 1.39 -3.85
CA ASN A 102 -17.75 0.05 -4.13
C ASN A 102 -18.15 -0.76 -2.89
N GLN A 103 -17.85 -0.29 -1.67
CA GLN A 103 -18.26 -0.97 -0.44
C GLN A 103 -19.77 -1.23 -0.40
N THR A 104 -20.16 -2.39 0.13
CA THR A 104 -21.57 -2.78 0.29
C THR A 104 -22.29 -1.91 1.30
N TYR A 105 -21.63 -1.56 2.41
CA TYR A 105 -22.13 -0.60 3.40
C TYR A 105 -22.04 0.84 2.87
N LYS A 106 -23.12 1.61 2.95
CA LYS A 106 -23.22 2.92 2.28
C LYS A 106 -23.11 4.13 3.20
N ASN A 107 -23.30 3.96 4.51
CA ASN A 107 -23.24 5.08 5.46
C ASN A 107 -21.80 5.35 5.93
N TRP A 108 -20.98 5.83 5.02
CA TRP A 108 -19.60 6.22 5.27
C TRP A 108 -19.31 7.63 4.77
N GLU A 109 -18.23 8.20 5.25
CA GLU A 109 -17.55 9.38 4.69
C GLU A 109 -16.06 9.13 4.61
N LEU A 110 -15.39 9.73 3.64
CA LEU A 110 -13.94 9.66 3.46
C LEU A 110 -13.32 11.02 3.78
N CYS A 111 -12.42 11.04 4.75
CA CYS A 111 -11.76 12.24 5.24
C CYS A 111 -10.27 12.20 4.85
N LEU A 112 -9.89 12.98 3.85
CA LEU A 112 -8.53 13.06 3.30
C LEU A 112 -7.81 14.30 3.85
N SER A 113 -6.63 14.13 4.41
CA SER A 113 -5.71 15.22 4.74
C SER A 113 -4.44 15.08 3.92
N ASP A 114 -4.11 16.09 3.15
CA ASP A 114 -3.00 16.05 2.20
C ASP A 114 -1.85 16.97 2.64
N GLY A 115 -0.78 16.35 3.12
CA GLY A 115 0.46 17.00 3.49
C GLY A 115 1.47 17.10 2.34
N SER A 116 1.07 16.90 1.08
CA SER A 116 1.96 16.96 -0.08
C SER A 116 2.63 18.32 -0.23
N ASP A 117 3.76 18.32 -0.94
CA ASP A 117 4.57 19.52 -1.17
C ASP A 117 3.83 20.55 -2.03
N GLU A 118 2.94 20.09 -2.91
CA GLU A 118 2.09 20.92 -3.76
C GLU A 118 0.72 20.26 -3.99
N LYS A 119 -0.30 21.10 -4.19
CA LYS A 119 -1.65 20.66 -4.52
C LYS A 119 -1.70 20.14 -5.95
N LYS A 120 -2.32 19.00 -6.16
CA LYS A 120 -2.43 18.36 -7.48
C LYS A 120 -3.87 18.42 -7.99
N ASP A 121 -4.05 18.85 -9.25
CA ASP A 121 -5.37 19.00 -9.89
C ASP A 121 -6.19 17.71 -9.93
N TYR A 122 -5.50 16.55 -10.08
CA TYR A 122 -6.20 15.27 -10.09
C TYR A 122 -6.85 14.94 -8.73
N VAL A 123 -6.28 15.42 -7.62
CA VAL A 123 -6.88 15.22 -6.29
C VAL A 123 -8.22 15.92 -6.22
N GLU A 124 -8.31 17.17 -6.66
CA GLU A 124 -9.59 17.92 -6.68
C GLU A 124 -10.64 17.25 -7.57
N ARG A 125 -10.24 16.73 -8.72
CA ARG A 125 -11.16 15.99 -9.60
C ARG A 125 -11.71 14.73 -8.93
N LEU A 126 -10.85 13.96 -8.26
CA LEU A 126 -11.23 12.71 -7.61
C LEU A 126 -12.09 12.93 -6.37
N VAL A 127 -11.77 13.92 -5.54
CA VAL A 127 -12.54 14.20 -4.32
C VAL A 127 -13.92 14.82 -4.63
N ASN A 128 -14.05 15.54 -5.73
CA ASN A 128 -15.33 16.11 -6.15
C ASN A 128 -16.26 15.08 -6.85
N ALA A 129 -15.82 13.85 -7.04
CA ALA A 129 -16.62 12.80 -7.66
C ALA A 129 -17.74 12.26 -6.73
N ASP A 130 -17.59 12.41 -5.42
CA ASP A 130 -18.58 11.95 -4.44
C ASP A 130 -18.66 12.95 -3.26
N GLU A 131 -19.86 13.38 -2.91
CA GLU A 131 -20.11 14.37 -1.84
C GLU A 131 -19.73 13.89 -0.44
N ARG A 132 -19.58 12.57 -0.25
CA ARG A 132 -19.14 11.98 1.01
C ARG A 132 -17.64 12.11 1.23
N ILE A 133 -16.88 12.60 0.24
CA ILE A 133 -15.43 12.79 0.33
C ILE A 133 -15.12 14.21 0.81
N LYS A 134 -14.44 14.30 1.94
CA LYS A 134 -13.96 15.55 2.53
C LYS A 134 -12.45 15.64 2.34
N TYR A 135 -11.94 16.77 1.88
CA TYR A 135 -10.53 16.95 1.59
C TYR A 135 -9.98 18.25 2.21
N LYS A 136 -8.78 18.14 2.78
CA LYS A 136 -8.05 19.27 3.32
C LYS A 136 -6.58 19.21 2.90
N PHE A 137 -6.13 20.22 2.16
CA PHE A 137 -4.71 20.41 1.88
C PHE A 137 -4.04 21.14 3.03
N LEU A 138 -2.89 20.63 3.54
CA LEU A 138 -2.25 21.10 4.77
C LEU A 138 -1.14 22.11 4.52
N ASN A 139 -0.67 22.32 3.31
CA ASN A 139 0.47 23.15 2.92
C ASN A 139 1.82 22.74 3.56
N ALA A 140 1.87 21.65 4.31
CA ALA A 140 3.07 21.12 4.93
C ALA A 140 2.87 19.68 5.39
N ASN A 141 3.90 18.85 5.24
CA ASN A 141 3.92 17.52 5.83
C ASN A 141 4.38 17.60 7.29
N LYS A 142 3.48 17.24 8.19
CA LYS A 142 3.74 17.20 9.64
C LYS A 142 3.95 15.76 10.16
N GLY A 143 4.11 14.82 9.25
CA GLY A 143 4.22 13.39 9.55
C GLY A 143 2.87 12.69 9.68
N ILE A 144 2.91 11.36 9.67
CA ILE A 144 1.70 10.52 9.59
C ILE A 144 0.70 10.80 10.72
N SER A 145 1.18 10.90 11.95
CA SER A 145 0.30 11.09 13.12
C SER A 145 -0.44 12.43 13.08
N GLU A 146 0.24 13.52 12.74
CA GLU A 146 -0.38 14.83 12.72
C GLU A 146 -1.27 15.01 11.48
N ASN A 147 -0.87 14.47 10.34
CA ASN A 147 -1.73 14.43 9.16
C ASN A 147 -3.00 13.60 9.43
N SER A 148 -2.89 12.44 10.13
CA SER A 148 -4.08 11.67 10.55
C SER A 148 -5.00 12.46 11.48
N ASN A 149 -4.44 13.22 12.43
CA ASN A 149 -5.22 14.09 13.31
C ASN A 149 -5.94 15.21 12.53
N GLU A 150 -5.36 15.72 11.45
CA GLU A 150 -6.03 16.70 10.57
C GLU A 150 -7.18 16.06 9.78
N ALA A 151 -7.03 14.79 9.32
CA ALA A 151 -8.12 14.05 8.71
C ALA A 151 -9.24 13.76 9.73
N LEU A 152 -8.88 13.40 10.97
CA LEU A 152 -9.81 13.16 12.05
C LEU A 152 -10.70 14.38 12.36
N LYS A 153 -10.18 15.60 12.22
CA LYS A 153 -10.98 16.84 12.42
C LYS A 153 -12.11 17.02 11.39
N LEU A 154 -12.04 16.32 10.25
CA LEU A 154 -13.09 16.33 9.23
C LEU A 154 -14.19 15.31 9.52
N ALA A 155 -13.90 14.33 10.38
CA ALA A 155 -14.77 13.21 10.68
C ALA A 155 -16.01 13.67 11.47
N THR A 156 -17.17 13.12 11.10
CA THR A 156 -18.47 13.37 11.76
C THR A 156 -19.24 12.07 12.01
N GLY A 157 -18.62 10.91 11.76
CA GLY A 157 -19.23 9.60 11.96
C GLY A 157 -19.14 9.11 13.40
N ASP A 158 -19.91 8.08 13.69
CA ASP A 158 -19.98 7.43 15.00
C ASP A 158 -18.72 6.57 15.25
N TYR A 159 -18.10 6.07 14.19
CA TYR A 159 -16.88 5.26 14.23
C TYR A 159 -15.82 5.81 13.29
N ILE A 160 -14.56 5.54 13.64
CA ILE A 160 -13.39 5.93 12.85
C ILE A 160 -12.70 4.66 12.32
N ALA A 161 -12.46 4.61 11.02
CA ALA A 161 -11.59 3.64 10.35
C ALA A 161 -10.30 4.33 9.89
N LEU A 162 -9.17 3.69 10.09
CA LEU A 162 -7.86 4.16 9.60
C LEU A 162 -7.49 3.39 8.34
N LEU A 163 -7.07 4.12 7.30
CA LEU A 163 -6.66 3.52 6.04
C LEU A 163 -5.45 4.28 5.47
N ASP A 164 -4.47 3.57 4.95
CA ASP A 164 -3.33 4.17 4.28
C ASP A 164 -3.67 4.57 2.83
N HIS A 165 -3.01 5.61 2.33
CA HIS A 165 -3.35 6.23 1.04
C HIS A 165 -2.99 5.40 -0.20
N ASP A 166 -2.32 4.28 -0.05
CA ASP A 166 -1.89 3.33 -1.08
C ASP A 166 -2.49 1.93 -0.89
N ASP A 167 -3.40 1.78 0.07
CA ASP A 167 -4.18 0.57 0.31
C ASP A 167 -5.58 0.64 -0.35
N ILE A 168 -6.22 -0.53 -0.49
CA ILE A 168 -7.58 -0.70 -0.98
C ILE A 168 -8.40 -1.53 0.02
N LEU A 169 -9.70 -1.27 0.10
CA LEU A 169 -10.64 -2.09 0.85
C LEU A 169 -11.31 -3.09 -0.09
N PRO A 170 -11.13 -4.40 0.10
CA PRO A 170 -11.95 -5.39 -0.63
C PRO A 170 -13.42 -5.23 -0.23
N ALA A 171 -14.31 -5.62 -1.16
CA ALA A 171 -15.75 -5.50 -0.95
C ALA A 171 -16.26 -6.56 0.03
#